data_af2cae15849f8fbafddbb0898cd77ba2
#
_entry.id   af2cae15849f8fbafddbb0898cd77ba2
#
_cell.length_a   1.000
_cell.length_b   1.000
_cell.length_c   1.000
_cell.angle_alpha   90.00
_cell.angle_beta   90.00
_cell.angle_gamma   90.00
#
_symmetry.space_group_name_H-M   'P 1'
#
loop_
_entity.id
_entity.type
_entity.pdbx_description
1 polymer ?
#
loop_
_entity_poly.entity_id
_entity_poly.type
_entity_poly.pdbx_seq_one_letter_code
_entity_poly.pdbx_strand_id
1 'polypeptide(L)'
;STGRVKSAETPKLAAAGADIVFCCVGNDDDLRQVVLADTGALAGMEPGAIFGDHTTASANVARELDEAARARGLQFIDAPVSGGQAGAQNGLLTVMCGGDPSAFDVVKPVAMAFSRAFTLMGPSGAGQLTKMVNQICIAGLVQGLSEAIAFGQRAGLDMHQVLDVIGKGAAQSWQMDNRGKTMVEGKFDFGFAVDWMRKDL
;
A
#
# COMPACT_ATOMS: atom_id res chain seq x y z
N SER A 1 4.67 -21.05 -14.28
CA SER A 1 5.92 -20.39 -13.88
C SER A 1 6.77 -20.16 -15.10
N THR A 2 7.13 -18.94 -15.37
CA THR A 2 7.82 -18.51 -16.60
C THR A 2 9.32 -18.84 -16.61
N GLY A 3 9.84 -19.58 -15.65
CA GLY A 3 11.26 -20.00 -15.59
C GLY A 3 12.30 -18.89 -15.45
N ARG A 4 11.85 -17.62 -15.25
CA ARG A 4 12.74 -16.43 -15.21
C ARG A 4 12.93 -15.83 -13.83
N VAL A 5 12.24 -16.34 -12.80
CA VAL A 5 12.35 -15.83 -11.44
C VAL A 5 13.42 -16.63 -10.71
N LYS A 6 14.40 -15.92 -10.16
CA LYS A 6 15.43 -16.50 -9.29
C LYS A 6 15.12 -16.10 -7.83
N SER A 7 15.31 -17.02 -6.91
CA SER A 7 15.29 -16.71 -5.46
C SER A 7 16.72 -16.41 -4.98
N ALA A 8 16.82 -15.63 -3.92
CA ALA A 8 18.07 -15.33 -3.25
C ALA A 8 17.90 -15.49 -1.73
N GLU A 9 18.98 -15.83 -1.03
CA GLU A 9 18.95 -16.10 0.42
C GLU A 9 18.83 -14.82 1.27
N THR A 10 19.22 -13.68 0.72
CA THR A 10 19.19 -12.39 1.42
C THR A 10 18.68 -11.27 0.51
N PRO A 11 18.11 -10.18 1.07
CA PRO A 11 17.76 -8.98 0.31
C PRO A 11 18.94 -8.40 -0.48
N LYS A 12 20.13 -8.41 0.10
CA LYS A 12 21.38 -8.00 -0.56
C LYS A 12 21.64 -8.78 -1.85
N LEU A 13 21.54 -10.11 -1.80
CA LEU A 13 21.74 -10.95 -2.98
C LEU A 13 20.62 -10.81 -4.00
N ALA A 14 19.39 -10.58 -3.54
CA ALA A 14 18.26 -10.33 -4.42
C ALA A 14 18.38 -9.00 -5.18
N ALA A 15 18.97 -7.99 -4.55
CA ALA A 15 19.13 -6.65 -5.11
C ALA A 15 20.38 -6.49 -5.99
N ALA A 16 21.32 -7.45 -5.95
CA ALA A 16 22.60 -7.35 -6.66
C ALA A 16 22.40 -7.26 -8.18
N GLY A 17 22.92 -6.19 -8.79
CA GLY A 17 22.85 -5.96 -10.23
C GLY A 17 21.46 -5.53 -10.74
N ALA A 18 20.53 -5.17 -9.86
CA ALA A 18 19.22 -4.67 -10.23
C ALA A 18 19.24 -3.14 -10.41
N ASP A 19 18.64 -2.65 -11.49
CA ASP A 19 18.43 -1.20 -11.71
C ASP A 19 17.32 -0.64 -10.83
N ILE A 20 16.29 -1.46 -10.56
CA ILE A 20 15.14 -1.10 -9.71
C ILE A 20 14.87 -2.29 -8.78
N VAL A 21 14.75 -1.99 -7.49
CA VAL A 21 14.35 -2.95 -6.45
C VAL A 21 13.02 -2.50 -5.86
N PHE A 22 12.04 -3.39 -5.83
CA PHE A 22 10.77 -3.16 -5.14
C PHE A 22 10.70 -3.95 -3.84
N CYS A 23 10.18 -3.31 -2.80
CA CYS A 23 9.95 -3.91 -1.48
C CYS A 23 8.49 -3.74 -1.05
N CYS A 24 7.96 -4.73 -0.33
CA CYS A 24 6.68 -4.63 0.37
C CYS A 24 6.71 -5.58 1.57
N VAL A 25 6.80 -5.04 2.77
CA VAL A 25 6.89 -5.77 4.04
C VAL A 25 5.84 -5.29 5.05
N GLY A 26 5.95 -5.63 6.32
CA GLY A 26 4.88 -5.43 7.30
C GLY A 26 4.84 -4.03 7.94
N ASN A 27 6.00 -3.46 8.29
CA ASN A 27 6.09 -2.27 9.13
C ASN A 27 7.47 -1.59 9.02
N ASP A 28 7.69 -0.54 9.83
CA ASP A 28 8.94 0.23 9.87
C ASP A 28 10.16 -0.62 10.25
N ASP A 29 10.01 -1.52 11.23
CA ASP A 29 11.14 -2.35 11.70
C ASP A 29 11.51 -3.42 10.68
N ASP A 30 10.53 -4.02 10.02
CA ASP A 30 10.76 -4.92 8.90
C ASP A 30 11.51 -4.20 7.76
N LEU A 31 11.12 -2.95 7.45
CA LEU A 31 11.83 -2.14 6.46
C LEU A 31 13.29 -1.90 6.86
N ARG A 32 13.55 -1.47 8.08
CA ARG A 32 14.93 -1.29 8.55
C ARG A 32 15.75 -2.56 8.42
N GLN A 33 15.15 -3.70 8.77
CA GLN A 33 15.82 -4.99 8.70
C GLN A 33 16.14 -5.40 7.26
N VAL A 34 15.17 -5.34 6.34
CA VAL A 34 15.38 -5.82 4.97
C VAL A 34 16.11 -4.82 4.08
N VAL A 35 16.16 -3.54 4.45
CA VAL A 35 16.76 -2.47 3.65
C VAL A 35 18.13 -2.06 4.17
N LEU A 36 18.26 -1.78 5.49
CA LEU A 36 19.45 -1.14 6.08
C LEU A 36 20.47 -2.10 6.67
N ALA A 37 20.10 -3.35 7.02
CA ALA A 37 21.03 -4.32 7.59
C ALA A 37 22.21 -4.61 6.65
N ASP A 38 23.30 -5.21 7.18
CA ASP A 38 24.47 -5.60 6.38
C ASP A 38 24.13 -6.57 5.24
N THR A 39 23.06 -7.35 5.40
CA THR A 39 22.46 -8.24 4.39
C THR A 39 21.25 -7.63 3.71
N GLY A 40 20.93 -6.36 3.99
CA GLY A 40 19.81 -5.62 3.45
C GLY A 40 20.01 -5.20 2.00
N ALA A 41 18.91 -4.79 1.36
CA ALA A 41 18.89 -4.51 -0.08
C ALA A 41 19.88 -3.42 -0.50
N LEU A 42 19.97 -2.30 0.25
CA LEU A 42 20.88 -1.21 -0.12
C LEU A 42 22.35 -1.63 -0.14
N ALA A 43 22.73 -2.67 0.63
CA ALA A 43 24.10 -3.18 0.64
C ALA A 43 24.45 -4.00 -0.62
N GLY A 44 23.45 -4.37 -1.43
CA GLY A 44 23.62 -5.12 -2.68
C GLY A 44 23.42 -4.30 -3.94
N MET A 45 22.89 -3.07 -3.82
CA MET A 45 22.59 -2.21 -4.96
C MET A 45 23.80 -1.40 -5.42
N GLU A 46 23.88 -1.16 -6.71
CA GLU A 46 24.92 -0.34 -7.33
C GLU A 46 24.49 1.14 -7.39
N PRO A 47 25.46 2.11 -7.33
CA PRO A 47 25.14 3.53 -7.47
C PRO A 47 24.32 3.83 -8.73
N GLY A 48 23.29 4.68 -8.58
CA GLY A 48 22.33 5.01 -9.64
C GLY A 48 21.08 4.13 -9.67
N ALA A 49 21.08 2.98 -8.99
CA ALA A 49 19.88 2.15 -8.87
C ALA A 49 18.81 2.80 -7.96
N ILE A 50 17.57 2.39 -8.14
CA ILE A 50 16.40 2.95 -7.45
C ILE A 50 15.77 1.90 -6.53
N PHE A 51 15.52 2.28 -5.27
CA PHE A 51 14.73 1.48 -4.34
C PHE A 51 13.31 2.04 -4.21
N GLY A 52 12.31 1.24 -4.54
CA GLY A 52 10.88 1.57 -4.43
C GLY A 52 10.22 0.77 -3.31
N ASP A 53 9.69 1.47 -2.31
CA ASP A 53 9.03 0.85 -1.18
C ASP A 53 7.50 0.95 -1.28
N HIS A 54 6.84 -0.18 -1.45
CA HIS A 54 5.37 -0.29 -1.50
C HIS A 54 4.73 -0.60 -0.14
N THR A 55 5.53 -0.71 0.92
CA THR A 55 5.03 -0.89 2.29
C THR A 55 4.21 0.32 2.72
N THR A 56 3.11 0.10 3.43
CA THR A 56 2.49 1.16 4.21
C THR A 56 3.24 1.28 5.54
N ALA A 57 4.00 2.35 5.70
CA ALA A 57 4.90 2.60 6.82
C ALA A 57 4.85 4.07 7.23
N SER A 58 5.66 4.47 8.21
CA SER A 58 5.73 5.87 8.61
C SER A 58 6.45 6.74 7.57
N ALA A 59 6.05 8.01 7.45
CA ALA A 59 6.80 8.98 6.65
C ALA A 59 8.22 9.22 7.21
N ASN A 60 8.44 8.93 8.49
CA ASN A 60 9.75 9.05 9.11
C ASN A 60 10.71 7.97 8.60
N VAL A 61 10.27 6.70 8.55
CA VAL A 61 11.10 5.62 7.99
C VAL A 61 11.35 5.84 6.49
N ALA A 62 10.37 6.36 5.74
CA ALA A 62 10.59 6.67 4.33
C ALA A 62 11.72 7.70 4.14
N ARG A 63 11.77 8.76 4.96
CA ARG A 63 12.85 9.75 4.92
C ARG A 63 14.19 9.18 5.39
N GLU A 64 14.19 8.34 6.43
CA GLU A 64 15.37 7.61 6.90
C GLU A 64 15.98 6.74 5.77
N LEU A 65 15.13 6.01 5.04
CA LEU A 65 15.57 5.17 3.93
C LEU A 65 16.05 5.99 2.72
N ASP A 66 15.42 7.11 2.41
CA ASP A 66 15.88 8.05 1.36
C ASP A 66 17.26 8.60 1.68
N GLU A 67 17.48 9.05 2.92
CA GLU A 67 18.78 9.54 3.36
C GLU A 67 19.86 8.46 3.27
N ALA A 68 19.56 7.24 3.73
CA ALA A 68 20.48 6.10 3.66
C ALA A 68 20.79 5.67 2.20
N ALA A 69 19.80 5.73 1.31
CA ALA A 69 19.98 5.46 -0.12
C ALA A 69 20.88 6.51 -0.77
N ARG A 70 20.58 7.80 -0.56
CA ARG A 70 21.38 8.93 -1.10
C ARG A 70 22.85 8.88 -0.64
N ALA A 71 23.11 8.51 0.62
CA ALA A 71 24.46 8.36 1.14
C ALA A 71 25.28 7.29 0.40
N ARG A 72 24.60 6.39 -0.34
CA ARG A 72 25.21 5.33 -1.18
C ARG A 72 25.13 5.62 -2.68
N GLY A 73 24.71 6.82 -3.07
CA GLY A 73 24.53 7.18 -4.48
C GLY A 73 23.31 6.50 -5.13
N LEU A 74 22.37 6.01 -4.33
CA LEU A 74 21.12 5.40 -4.78
C LEU A 74 19.98 6.43 -4.77
N GLN A 75 18.89 6.10 -5.45
CA GLN A 75 17.63 6.86 -5.38
C GLN A 75 16.57 6.06 -4.61
N PHE A 76 15.63 6.76 -3.99
CA PHE A 76 14.55 6.17 -3.20
C PHE A 76 13.19 6.79 -3.57
N ILE A 77 12.15 5.96 -3.59
CA ILE A 77 10.76 6.40 -3.62
C ILE A 77 9.94 5.61 -2.60
N ASP A 78 9.15 6.28 -1.79
CA ASP A 78 8.06 5.68 -1.04
C ASP A 78 6.81 5.63 -1.93
N ALA A 79 6.24 4.46 -2.06
CA ALA A 79 5.21 4.18 -3.06
C ALA A 79 4.10 3.26 -2.52
N PRO A 80 3.51 3.54 -1.35
CA PRO A 80 2.44 2.72 -0.80
C PRO A 80 1.25 2.64 -1.76
N VAL A 81 0.50 1.53 -1.63
CA VAL A 81 -0.52 1.15 -2.59
C VAL A 81 -1.92 1.11 -1.98
N SER A 82 -2.94 1.29 -2.82
CA SER A 82 -4.33 1.03 -2.53
C SER A 82 -4.93 0.12 -3.61
N GLY A 83 -5.86 -0.78 -3.22
CA GLY A 83 -6.49 -1.74 -4.13
C GLY A 83 -6.52 -3.18 -3.58
N GLY A 84 -5.76 -3.46 -2.51
CA GLY A 84 -5.71 -4.76 -1.86
C GLY A 84 -5.24 -5.89 -2.78
N GLN A 85 -5.50 -7.12 -2.36
CA GLN A 85 -5.10 -8.33 -3.12
C GLN A 85 -5.70 -8.34 -4.53
N ALA A 86 -6.97 -7.98 -4.68
CA ALA A 86 -7.64 -7.97 -5.99
C ALA A 86 -7.01 -6.93 -6.94
N GLY A 87 -6.66 -5.74 -6.42
CA GLY A 87 -5.95 -4.73 -7.19
C GLY A 87 -4.58 -5.21 -7.67
N ALA A 88 -3.83 -5.89 -6.80
CA ALA A 88 -2.52 -6.45 -7.14
C ALA A 88 -2.62 -7.56 -8.21
N GLN A 89 -3.55 -8.51 -8.03
CA GLN A 89 -3.74 -9.62 -8.97
C GLN A 89 -4.18 -9.17 -10.37
N ASN A 90 -4.95 -8.08 -10.45
CA ASN A 90 -5.48 -7.56 -11.70
C ASN A 90 -4.63 -6.44 -12.33
N GLY A 91 -3.50 -6.07 -11.72
CA GLY A 91 -2.68 -4.95 -12.20
C GLY A 91 -3.39 -3.58 -12.08
N LEU A 92 -4.24 -3.41 -11.08
CA LEU A 92 -5.11 -2.24 -10.90
C LEU A 92 -4.81 -1.44 -9.61
N LEU A 93 -3.62 -1.55 -9.07
CA LEU A 93 -3.23 -0.78 -7.89
C LEU A 93 -3.23 0.72 -8.17
N THR A 94 -3.59 1.49 -7.17
CA THR A 94 -3.33 2.94 -7.12
C THR A 94 -2.13 3.18 -6.22
N VAL A 95 -1.09 3.79 -6.76
CA VAL A 95 0.19 4.00 -6.08
C VAL A 95 0.41 5.48 -5.83
N MET A 96 0.69 5.84 -4.58
CA MET A 96 0.96 7.19 -4.13
C MET A 96 2.46 7.33 -3.86
N CYS A 97 3.20 8.09 -4.69
CA CYS A 97 4.65 8.16 -4.59
C CYS A 97 5.13 9.42 -3.92
N GLY A 98 6.15 9.29 -3.06
CA GLY A 98 7.00 10.36 -2.60
C GLY A 98 8.44 10.12 -3.03
N GLY A 99 9.17 11.18 -3.39
CA GLY A 99 10.58 11.07 -3.77
C GLY A 99 11.00 12.06 -4.84
N ASP A 100 12.15 11.78 -5.45
CA ASP A 100 12.70 12.61 -6.51
C ASP A 100 11.95 12.40 -7.83
N PRO A 101 11.57 13.46 -8.57
CA PRO A 101 10.92 13.32 -9.88
C PRO A 101 11.70 12.49 -10.89
N SER A 102 13.03 12.54 -10.88
CA SER A 102 13.86 11.75 -11.80
C SER A 102 13.75 10.26 -11.53
N ALA A 103 13.75 9.85 -10.26
CA ALA A 103 13.52 8.45 -9.87
C ALA A 103 12.09 8.00 -10.23
N PHE A 104 11.10 8.85 -9.97
CA PHE A 104 9.71 8.61 -10.33
C PHE A 104 9.54 8.33 -11.83
N ASP A 105 10.12 9.15 -12.69
CA ASP A 105 9.99 9.03 -14.15
C ASP A 105 10.59 7.71 -14.67
N VAL A 106 11.67 7.22 -14.06
CA VAL A 106 12.29 5.93 -14.40
C VAL A 106 11.43 4.75 -13.92
N VAL A 107 10.89 4.83 -12.71
CA VAL A 107 10.12 3.73 -12.10
C VAL A 107 8.71 3.60 -12.70
N LYS A 108 8.08 4.72 -13.05
CA LYS A 108 6.68 4.76 -13.49
C LYS A 108 6.36 3.78 -14.63
N PRO A 109 7.13 3.69 -15.75
CA PRO A 109 6.81 2.75 -16.83
C PRO A 109 6.78 1.29 -16.36
N VAL A 110 7.67 0.92 -15.43
CA VAL A 110 7.73 -0.44 -14.86
C VAL A 110 6.54 -0.68 -13.93
N ALA A 111 6.26 0.28 -13.05
CA ALA A 111 5.17 0.19 -12.06
C ALA A 111 3.77 0.17 -12.71
N MET A 112 3.59 0.77 -13.88
CA MET A 112 2.34 0.70 -14.64
C MET A 112 1.98 -0.73 -15.09
N ALA A 113 2.90 -1.70 -15.01
CA ALA A 113 2.58 -3.10 -15.28
C ALA A 113 1.69 -3.74 -14.20
N PHE A 114 1.68 -3.21 -12.98
CA PHE A 114 0.87 -3.71 -11.86
C PHE A 114 -0.06 -2.64 -11.26
N SER A 115 -0.12 -1.45 -11.85
CA SER A 115 -0.95 -0.36 -11.36
C SER A 115 -1.74 0.32 -12.48
N ARG A 116 -2.92 0.85 -12.13
CA ARG A 116 -3.72 1.72 -13.00
C ARG A 116 -3.40 3.20 -12.83
N ALA A 117 -2.80 3.56 -11.71
CA ALA A 117 -2.40 4.93 -11.40
C ALA A 117 -1.12 4.91 -10.57
N PHE A 118 -0.13 5.68 -11.00
CA PHE A 118 1.15 5.86 -10.33
C PHE A 118 1.45 7.37 -10.33
N THR A 119 1.33 8.02 -9.17
CA THR A 119 1.29 9.48 -9.08
C THR A 119 2.29 10.00 -8.05
N LEU A 120 3.11 10.97 -8.44
CA LEU A 120 4.02 11.66 -7.55
C LEU A 120 3.24 12.70 -6.72
N MET A 121 3.31 12.57 -5.39
CA MET A 121 2.59 13.39 -4.42
C MET A 121 3.47 14.49 -3.80
N GLY A 122 4.77 14.37 -3.92
CA GLY A 122 5.73 15.30 -3.34
C GLY A 122 7.08 14.66 -3.00
N PRO A 123 7.88 15.28 -2.13
CA PRO A 123 9.17 14.72 -1.70
C PRO A 123 9.00 13.44 -0.90
N SER A 124 10.12 12.79 -0.54
CA SER A 124 10.15 11.57 0.25
C SER A 124 9.28 11.64 1.52
N GLY A 125 8.44 10.64 1.73
CA GLY A 125 7.41 10.55 2.76
C GLY A 125 6.03 11.09 2.34
N ALA A 126 5.91 11.79 1.20
CA ALA A 126 4.62 12.31 0.73
C ALA A 126 3.67 11.19 0.29
N GLY A 127 4.19 10.10 -0.27
CA GLY A 127 3.42 8.91 -0.59
C GLY A 127 2.81 8.28 0.65
N GLN A 128 3.61 8.09 1.72
CA GLN A 128 3.15 7.55 3.01
C GLN A 128 2.10 8.45 3.66
N LEU A 129 2.31 9.77 3.70
CA LEU A 129 1.31 10.71 4.23
C LEU A 129 0.00 10.68 3.43
N THR A 130 0.08 10.58 2.10
CA THR A 130 -1.11 10.41 1.25
C THR A 130 -1.82 9.10 1.54
N LYS A 131 -1.07 8.02 1.77
CA LYS A 131 -1.64 6.74 2.18
C LYS A 131 -2.33 6.84 3.54
N MET A 132 -1.79 7.57 4.51
CA MET A 132 -2.44 7.81 5.80
C MET A 132 -3.77 8.55 5.64
N VAL A 133 -3.85 9.57 4.78
CA VAL A 133 -5.13 10.24 4.44
C VAL A 133 -6.14 9.22 3.89
N ASN A 134 -5.70 8.35 2.97
CA ASN A 134 -6.57 7.27 2.45
C ASN A 134 -7.05 6.33 3.56
N GLN A 135 -6.18 5.93 4.49
CA GLN A 135 -6.53 5.01 5.58
C GLN A 135 -7.50 5.65 6.60
N ILE A 136 -7.32 6.92 6.92
CA ILE A 136 -8.27 7.67 7.77
C ILE A 136 -9.68 7.66 7.13
N CYS A 137 -9.77 7.93 5.83
CA CYS A 137 -11.05 7.86 5.11
C CYS A 137 -11.67 6.47 5.17
N ILE A 138 -10.89 5.41 4.92
CA ILE A 138 -11.38 4.02 4.96
C ILE A 138 -11.86 3.65 6.36
N ALA A 139 -11.08 3.95 7.40
CA ALA A 139 -11.43 3.64 8.78
C ALA A 139 -12.75 4.33 9.20
N GLY A 140 -12.88 5.62 8.90
CA GLY A 140 -14.10 6.37 9.20
C GLY A 140 -15.34 5.84 8.48
N LEU A 141 -15.19 5.52 7.19
CA LEU A 141 -16.29 4.95 6.39
C LEU A 141 -16.71 3.57 6.89
N VAL A 142 -15.77 2.68 7.20
CA VAL A 142 -16.08 1.34 7.74
C VAL A 142 -16.73 1.42 9.10
N GLN A 143 -16.25 2.29 9.98
CA GLN A 143 -16.83 2.50 11.31
C GLN A 143 -18.28 3.01 11.18
N GLY A 144 -18.52 4.06 10.39
CA GLY A 144 -19.86 4.62 10.19
C GLY A 144 -20.83 3.61 9.58
N LEU A 145 -20.36 2.81 8.59
CA LEU A 145 -21.15 1.74 7.98
C LEU A 145 -21.50 0.65 9.00
N SER A 146 -20.56 0.26 9.85
CA SER A 146 -20.76 -0.75 10.91
C SER A 146 -21.84 -0.30 11.91
N GLU A 147 -21.79 0.94 12.36
CA GLU A 147 -22.77 1.51 13.27
C GLU A 147 -24.15 1.63 12.63
N ALA A 148 -24.21 2.04 11.35
CA ALA A 148 -25.46 2.13 10.61
C ALA A 148 -26.13 0.76 10.44
N ILE A 149 -25.36 -0.29 10.10
CA ILE A 149 -25.84 -1.66 10.01
C ILE A 149 -26.38 -2.15 11.36
N ALA A 150 -25.60 -1.96 12.44
CA ALA A 150 -26.01 -2.36 13.78
C ALA A 150 -27.28 -1.64 14.25
N PHE A 151 -27.41 -0.35 13.95
CA PHE A 151 -28.63 0.43 14.23
C PHE A 151 -29.83 -0.13 13.47
N GLY A 152 -29.71 -0.34 12.15
CA GLY A 152 -30.81 -0.83 11.32
C GLY A 152 -31.28 -2.23 11.73
N GLN A 153 -30.36 -3.14 12.06
CA GLN A 153 -30.68 -4.47 12.57
C GLN A 153 -31.45 -4.39 13.89
N ARG A 154 -31.06 -3.54 14.84
CA ARG A 154 -31.78 -3.33 16.12
C ARG A 154 -33.15 -2.70 15.91
N ALA A 155 -33.31 -1.87 14.88
CA ALA A 155 -34.57 -1.26 14.51
C ALA A 155 -35.51 -2.20 13.74
N GLY A 156 -35.08 -3.44 13.43
CA GLY A 156 -35.87 -4.43 12.72
C GLY A 156 -35.96 -4.20 11.21
N LEU A 157 -35.05 -3.44 10.62
CA LEU A 157 -35.02 -3.19 9.18
C LEU A 157 -34.36 -4.36 8.41
N ASP A 158 -34.84 -4.60 7.19
CA ASP A 158 -34.13 -5.44 6.24
C ASP A 158 -32.89 -4.70 5.72
N MET A 159 -31.70 -5.04 6.26
CA MET A 159 -30.47 -4.36 5.92
C MET A 159 -29.99 -4.57 4.49
N HIS A 160 -30.38 -5.66 3.82
CA HIS A 160 -30.10 -5.81 2.41
C HIS A 160 -30.87 -4.79 1.57
N GLN A 161 -32.17 -4.63 1.86
CA GLN A 161 -32.99 -3.63 1.19
C GLN A 161 -32.52 -2.20 1.51
N VAL A 162 -32.17 -1.92 2.78
CA VAL A 162 -31.63 -0.62 3.18
C VAL A 162 -30.37 -0.27 2.40
N LEU A 163 -29.39 -1.18 2.34
CA LEU A 163 -28.13 -0.95 1.61
C LEU A 163 -28.37 -0.75 0.11
N ASP A 164 -29.30 -1.50 -0.50
CA ASP A 164 -29.65 -1.34 -1.92
C ASP A 164 -30.27 0.03 -2.22
N VAL A 165 -30.98 0.62 -1.26
CA VAL A 165 -31.58 1.96 -1.42
C VAL A 165 -30.56 3.06 -1.17
N ILE A 166 -29.87 3.04 -0.02
CA ILE A 166 -28.94 4.13 0.35
C ILE A 166 -27.66 4.13 -0.50
N GLY A 167 -27.29 2.98 -1.08
CA GLY A 167 -26.20 2.87 -2.02
C GLY A 167 -26.41 3.61 -3.34
N LYS A 168 -27.64 4.10 -3.61
CA LYS A 168 -27.95 4.94 -4.79
C LYS A 168 -27.93 6.44 -4.46
N GLY A 169 -27.67 6.80 -3.21
CA GLY A 169 -27.69 8.17 -2.71
C GLY A 169 -26.33 8.64 -2.21
N ALA A 170 -26.35 9.75 -1.48
CA ALA A 170 -25.15 10.41 -0.95
C ALA A 170 -24.34 9.59 0.06
N ALA A 171 -24.91 8.55 0.65
CA ALA A 171 -24.24 7.65 1.58
C ALA A 171 -23.39 6.57 0.89
N GLN A 172 -23.48 6.45 -0.46
CA GLN A 172 -22.73 5.44 -1.22
C GLN A 172 -21.22 5.57 -0.98
N SER A 173 -20.59 4.42 -0.87
CA SER A 173 -19.12 4.32 -0.82
C SER A 173 -18.67 2.95 -1.34
N TRP A 174 -17.39 2.86 -1.74
CA TRP A 174 -16.79 1.59 -2.13
C TRP A 174 -16.95 0.54 -1.00
N GLN A 175 -16.82 0.96 0.26
CA GLN A 175 -16.97 0.10 1.43
C GLN A 175 -18.41 -0.44 1.55
N MET A 176 -19.41 0.41 1.32
CA MET A 176 -20.82 -0.02 1.33
C MET A 176 -21.07 -1.05 0.23
N ASP A 177 -20.64 -0.79 -1.00
CA ASP A 177 -20.87 -1.67 -2.15
C ASP A 177 -20.18 -3.02 -2.00
N ASN A 178 -18.95 -3.03 -1.46
CA ASN A 178 -18.12 -4.23 -1.43
C ASN A 178 -18.08 -4.93 -0.07
N ARG A 179 -18.56 -4.30 1.00
CA ARG A 179 -18.52 -4.83 2.37
C ARG A 179 -19.87 -4.84 3.08
N GLY A 180 -20.79 -3.96 2.70
CA GLY A 180 -22.07 -3.81 3.41
C GLY A 180 -22.85 -5.13 3.55
N LYS A 181 -23.04 -5.86 2.47
CA LYS A 181 -23.78 -7.14 2.49
C LYS A 181 -23.03 -8.22 3.27
N THR A 182 -21.72 -8.33 3.11
CA THR A 182 -20.90 -9.31 3.86
C THR A 182 -20.90 -9.01 5.37
N MET A 183 -20.96 -7.74 5.77
CA MET A 183 -21.08 -7.33 7.17
C MET A 183 -22.44 -7.72 7.75
N VAL A 184 -23.52 -7.54 7.00
CA VAL A 184 -24.89 -7.99 7.40
C VAL A 184 -24.93 -9.51 7.58
N GLU A 185 -24.24 -10.25 6.73
CA GLU A 185 -24.16 -11.71 6.74
C GLU A 185 -23.14 -12.29 7.74
N GLY A 186 -22.39 -11.45 8.46
CA GLY A 186 -21.32 -11.87 9.36
C GLY A 186 -20.13 -12.53 8.67
N LYS A 187 -19.90 -12.23 7.40
CA LYS A 187 -18.79 -12.77 6.60
C LYS A 187 -17.63 -11.80 6.58
N PHE A 188 -16.52 -12.13 7.23
CA PHE A 188 -15.34 -11.27 7.38
C PHE A 188 -14.04 -11.91 6.88
N ASP A 189 -14.08 -13.09 6.32
CA ASP A 189 -12.90 -13.86 5.88
C ASP A 189 -12.45 -13.42 4.47
N PHE A 190 -12.01 -12.18 4.38
CA PHE A 190 -11.43 -11.59 3.17
C PHE A 190 -10.41 -10.52 3.57
N GLY A 191 -9.22 -10.64 3.15
CA GLY A 191 -8.04 -9.78 3.27
C GLY A 191 -8.09 -8.48 4.09
N PHE A 192 -6.99 -8.01 4.56
CA PHE A 192 -6.74 -6.82 5.36
C PHE A 192 -7.27 -6.90 6.82
N ALA A 193 -6.46 -7.51 7.68
CA ALA A 193 -6.75 -7.66 9.10
C ALA A 193 -6.82 -6.30 9.82
N VAL A 194 -7.59 -6.25 10.92
CA VAL A 194 -7.73 -5.05 11.78
C VAL A 194 -6.37 -4.57 12.30
N ASP A 195 -5.43 -5.47 12.59
CA ASP A 195 -4.10 -5.10 13.07
C ASP A 195 -3.29 -4.29 12.04
N TRP A 196 -3.48 -4.56 10.74
CA TRP A 196 -2.88 -3.74 9.69
C TRP A 196 -3.47 -2.33 9.64
N MET A 197 -4.78 -2.20 9.83
CA MET A 197 -5.42 -0.87 9.90
C MET A 197 -4.93 -0.10 11.14
N ARG A 198 -4.81 -0.76 12.29
CA ARG A 198 -4.26 -0.13 13.51
C ARG A 198 -2.82 0.35 13.33
N LYS A 199 -2.01 -0.43 12.61
CA LYS A 199 -0.65 -0.02 12.28
C LYS A 199 -0.62 1.18 11.33
N ASP A 200 -1.56 1.25 10.38
CA ASP A 200 -1.61 2.30 9.36
C ASP A 200 -2.11 3.65 9.90
N LEU A 201 -2.85 3.65 11.03
CA LEU A 201 -3.37 4.83 11.74
C LEU A 201 -2.45 5.31 12.86
#